data_4bb6d913e42d1702a601df6cd690b591
#
_entry.id   4bb6d913e42d1702a601df6cd690b591
#
_cell.length_a   1.000
_cell.length_b   1.000
_cell.length_c   1.000
_cell.angle_alpha   90.00
_cell.angle_beta   90.00
_cell.angle_gamma   90.00
#
_symmetry.space_group_name_H-M   'P 1'
#
loop_
_entity.id
_entity.type
_entity.pdbx_description
1 polymer ?
#
loop_
_entity_poly.entity_id
_entity_poly.type
_entity_poly.pdbx_seq_one_letter_code
_entity_poly.pdbx_strand_id
1 'polypeptide(L)'
;MKPISTIQWARLTLFVAALGMAANGPAQEAKRGSSYSPVVIKEDFATTMARMAAEKPVVMKRQMDLLNERYDLSDRPVPGVAMSRGKPVQGDVRVKLQAGTTWESLAAQTPEEIRAQGSWPAGFYPLPHPKQADGGMTFPRFVIDEIIKQEGRDLTRFDVDFDLPDLFLPEFPAGIYLTTRPDLGDVSQGKLVTLFNYYELFNGILNPKQLEGLRLLVTSFPQQQFNQTEDRRSVKPSRGVTCFDCHANGHTDATTHLVGDIRPQEHRHRIGTPTLRGVNVQRLFGSQRALKSVEDFTEFEQRAAYFDGDPVIATKKGANILERGSQVHSMAEFQALLDFPPAPKLGITGLLDPRKASKRELQGQALFMGKAQCATCHAPPYYTDNSMHNLKVERFFKPKMINGRLASADGPIKTFPLRGIKDSPPYLHDDRLLTLDDTVEFFNLVLELKLSATEKADLVAFMQAL
;
A
#
# COMPACT_ATOMS: atom_id res chain seq x y z
N MET A 1 52.03 -53.28 -21.48
CA MET A 1 51.53 -52.00 -21.93
C MET A 1 51.11 -52.18 -23.36
N LYS A 2 49.82 -52.26 -23.67
CA LYS A 2 49.27 -52.31 -25.02
C LYS A 2 48.81 -50.91 -25.42
N PRO A 3 49.05 -50.44 -26.66
CA PRO A 3 48.62 -49.09 -27.04
C PRO A 3 47.14 -49.02 -27.27
N ILE A 4 46.51 -47.98 -26.78
CA ILE A 4 45.09 -47.68 -26.93
C ILE A 4 44.87 -47.25 -28.36
N SER A 5 43.93 -47.89 -29.05
CA SER A 5 43.69 -47.73 -30.50
C SER A 5 43.07 -46.37 -30.82
N THR A 6 43.53 -45.76 -31.88
CA THR A 6 43.10 -44.47 -32.48
C THR A 6 41.61 -44.35 -32.79
N ILE A 7 40.84 -45.43 -32.67
CA ILE A 7 39.41 -45.47 -33.00
C ILE A 7 38.52 -44.87 -31.86
N GLN A 8 39.03 -44.84 -30.63
CA GLN A 8 38.24 -44.27 -29.52
C GLN A 8 38.21 -42.74 -29.47
N TRP A 9 39.16 -42.08 -30.05
CA TRP A 9 39.20 -40.62 -30.07
C TRP A 9 38.26 -39.99 -31.11
N ALA A 10 38.02 -40.69 -32.24
CA ALA A 10 37.09 -40.22 -33.27
C ALA A 10 35.61 -40.24 -32.83
N ARG A 11 35.25 -41.12 -31.89
CA ARG A 11 33.86 -41.17 -31.37
C ARG A 11 33.58 -40.14 -30.32
N LEU A 12 34.58 -39.66 -29.57
CA LEU A 12 34.41 -38.62 -28.53
C LEU A 12 34.30 -37.23 -29.16
N THR A 13 35.01 -36.99 -30.25
CA THR A 13 34.98 -35.69 -30.97
C THR A 13 33.67 -35.48 -31.72
N LEU A 14 33.04 -36.53 -32.23
CA LEU A 14 31.73 -36.43 -32.89
C LEU A 14 30.59 -36.17 -31.94
N PHE A 15 30.68 -36.62 -30.67
CA PHE A 15 29.64 -36.34 -29.66
C PHE A 15 29.68 -34.93 -29.12
N VAL A 16 30.86 -34.29 -29.04
CA VAL A 16 31.01 -32.90 -28.60
C VAL A 16 30.59 -31.91 -29.72
N ALA A 17 30.82 -32.28 -31.00
CA ALA A 17 30.35 -31.45 -32.11
C ALA A 17 28.84 -31.47 -32.34
N ALA A 18 28.15 -32.59 -31.96
CA ALA A 18 26.69 -32.67 -32.08
C ALA A 18 25.94 -31.91 -30.97
N LEU A 19 26.54 -31.72 -29.78
CA LEU A 19 25.96 -30.92 -28.71
C LEU A 19 26.19 -29.41 -28.90
N GLY A 20 27.17 -29.00 -29.71
CA GLY A 20 27.46 -27.59 -29.97
C GLY A 20 26.61 -26.93 -31.06
N MET A 21 25.90 -27.71 -31.88
CA MET A 21 25.08 -27.17 -33.00
C MET A 21 23.58 -27.02 -32.66
N ALA A 22 23.12 -27.45 -31.49
CA ALA A 22 21.71 -27.29 -31.11
C ALA A 22 21.42 -26.00 -30.35
N ALA A 23 22.41 -25.12 -30.12
CA ALA A 23 22.27 -23.95 -29.24
C ALA A 23 22.24 -22.57 -29.97
N ASN A 24 22.25 -22.52 -31.28
CA ASN A 24 22.23 -21.25 -32.06
C ASN A 24 21.03 -21.15 -33.00
N GLY A 25 19.83 -21.49 -32.50
CA GLY A 25 18.63 -20.81 -33.01
C GLY A 25 18.68 -19.33 -32.55
N PRO A 26 18.26 -18.36 -33.40
CA PRO A 26 18.17 -16.99 -32.94
C PRO A 26 17.25 -17.02 -31.70
N ALA A 27 17.82 -16.71 -30.56
CA ALA A 27 17.02 -16.38 -29.39
C ALA A 27 16.10 -15.27 -29.84
N GLN A 28 14.85 -15.59 -30.04
CA GLN A 28 13.81 -14.60 -30.23
C GLN A 28 13.89 -13.74 -29.01
N GLU A 29 14.55 -12.58 -29.11
CA GLU A 29 14.47 -11.54 -28.09
C GLU A 29 12.99 -11.28 -27.92
N ALA A 30 12.42 -11.89 -26.90
CA ALA A 30 11.12 -11.48 -26.41
C ALA A 30 11.28 -9.96 -26.21
N LYS A 31 10.60 -9.16 -27.02
CA LYS A 31 10.53 -7.72 -26.85
C LYS A 31 10.12 -7.51 -25.39
N ARG A 32 11.10 -7.28 -24.55
CA ARG A 32 10.87 -6.88 -23.16
C ARG A 32 10.19 -5.53 -23.27
N GLY A 33 8.87 -5.52 -23.17
CA GLY A 33 8.13 -4.29 -23.03
C GLY A 33 8.66 -3.60 -21.78
N SER A 34 9.59 -2.67 -21.96
CA SER A 34 10.05 -1.83 -20.87
C SER A 34 8.88 -0.97 -20.41
N SER A 35 8.66 -0.85 -19.12
CA SER A 35 7.71 0.12 -18.55
C SER A 35 8.07 1.56 -18.94
N TYR A 36 9.29 1.77 -19.43
CA TYR A 36 9.80 3.05 -19.92
C TYR A 36 9.61 3.25 -21.44
N SER A 37 9.12 2.25 -22.16
CA SER A 37 8.88 2.39 -23.59
C SER A 37 7.72 3.36 -23.83
N PRO A 38 7.85 4.33 -24.75
CA PRO A 38 6.76 5.24 -25.07
C PRO A 38 5.52 4.48 -25.55
N VAL A 39 4.36 4.85 -25.04
CA VAL A 39 3.08 4.37 -25.56
C VAL A 39 2.67 5.28 -26.70
N VAL A 40 2.37 4.70 -27.85
CA VAL A 40 1.83 5.44 -28.99
C VAL A 40 0.35 5.72 -28.72
N ILE A 41 0.03 6.99 -28.54
CA ILE A 41 -1.34 7.43 -28.26
C ILE A 41 -2.07 7.57 -29.59
N LYS A 42 -3.13 6.81 -29.74
CA LYS A 42 -4.01 6.86 -30.91
C LYS A 42 -5.31 7.62 -30.63
N GLU A 43 -5.69 7.70 -29.36
CA GLU A 43 -6.92 8.34 -28.90
C GLU A 43 -6.57 9.64 -28.16
N ASP A 44 -7.27 10.71 -28.45
CA ASP A 44 -7.07 11.96 -27.73
C ASP A 44 -7.66 11.90 -26.31
N PHE A 45 -7.22 12.80 -25.45
CA PHE A 45 -7.61 12.82 -24.04
C PHE A 45 -9.13 12.98 -23.85
N ALA A 46 -9.80 13.82 -24.64
CA ALA A 46 -11.23 14.07 -24.49
C ALA A 46 -12.05 12.83 -24.85
N THR A 47 -11.68 12.13 -25.91
CA THR A 47 -12.29 10.85 -26.33
C THR A 47 -12.09 9.78 -25.26
N THR A 48 -10.88 9.66 -24.71
CA THR A 48 -10.60 8.73 -23.59
C THR A 48 -11.48 9.03 -22.38
N MET A 49 -11.61 10.29 -22.01
CA MET A 49 -12.43 10.69 -20.87
C MET A 49 -13.92 10.40 -21.09
N ALA A 50 -14.43 10.67 -22.29
CA ALA A 50 -15.83 10.36 -22.64
C ALA A 50 -16.11 8.85 -22.56
N ARG A 51 -15.19 8.03 -23.07
CA ARG A 51 -15.30 6.57 -22.97
C ARG A 51 -15.25 6.08 -21.52
N MET A 52 -14.32 6.58 -20.70
CA MET A 52 -14.22 6.23 -19.29
C MET A 52 -15.50 6.61 -18.52
N ALA A 53 -16.06 7.78 -18.78
CA ALA A 53 -17.29 8.22 -18.16
C ALA A 53 -18.48 7.31 -18.53
N ALA A 54 -18.57 6.87 -19.80
CA ALA A 54 -19.60 5.95 -20.25
C ALA A 54 -19.45 4.53 -19.64
N GLU A 55 -18.23 4.05 -19.45
CA GLU A 55 -17.94 2.75 -18.87
C GLU A 55 -18.09 2.71 -17.33
N LYS A 56 -17.96 3.86 -16.67
CA LYS A 56 -17.91 3.97 -15.20
C LYS A 56 -19.04 3.24 -14.48
N PRO A 57 -20.32 3.37 -14.83
CA PRO A 57 -21.41 2.69 -14.10
C PRO A 57 -21.26 1.16 -14.10
N VAL A 58 -20.79 0.58 -15.21
CA VAL A 58 -20.57 -0.86 -15.34
C VAL A 58 -19.39 -1.32 -14.50
N VAL A 59 -18.32 -0.54 -14.51
CA VAL A 59 -17.09 -0.81 -13.71
C VAL A 59 -17.42 -0.74 -12.22
N MET A 60 -18.14 0.30 -11.79
CA MET A 60 -18.53 0.50 -10.39
C MET A 60 -19.47 -0.61 -9.90
N LYS A 61 -20.46 -1.00 -10.73
CA LYS A 61 -21.32 -2.12 -10.38
C LYS A 61 -20.53 -3.42 -10.19
N ARG A 62 -19.61 -3.73 -11.09
CA ARG A 62 -18.76 -4.93 -10.98
C ARG A 62 -17.91 -4.91 -9.72
N GLN A 63 -17.38 -3.76 -9.35
CA GLN A 63 -16.61 -3.60 -8.11
C GLN A 63 -17.49 -3.85 -6.89
N MET A 64 -18.66 -3.25 -6.84
CA MET A 64 -19.61 -3.43 -5.74
C MET A 64 -20.10 -4.88 -5.63
N ASP A 65 -20.42 -5.52 -6.76
CA ASP A 65 -20.80 -6.93 -6.79
C ASP A 65 -19.68 -7.81 -6.17
N LEU A 66 -18.43 -7.56 -6.53
CA LEU A 66 -17.26 -8.28 -5.99
C LEU A 66 -17.07 -8.03 -4.49
N LEU A 67 -17.24 -6.80 -4.03
CA LEU A 67 -17.14 -6.46 -2.61
C LEU A 67 -18.26 -7.13 -1.82
N ASN A 68 -19.49 -7.08 -2.31
CA ASN A 68 -20.66 -7.72 -1.68
C ASN A 68 -20.57 -9.26 -1.68
N GLU A 69 -19.90 -9.86 -2.67
CA GLU A 69 -19.61 -11.29 -2.66
C GLU A 69 -18.68 -11.69 -1.52
N ARG A 70 -17.67 -10.88 -1.25
CA ARG A 70 -16.56 -11.21 -0.34
C ARG A 70 -16.76 -10.73 1.09
N TYR A 71 -17.45 -9.60 1.28
CA TYR A 71 -17.56 -8.93 2.57
C TYR A 71 -19.01 -8.67 2.97
N ASP A 72 -19.23 -8.66 4.27
CA ASP A 72 -20.42 -8.05 4.87
C ASP A 72 -20.12 -6.58 5.14
N LEU A 73 -20.65 -5.70 4.31
CA LEU A 73 -20.41 -4.26 4.38
C LEU A 73 -21.35 -3.52 5.33
N SER A 74 -22.07 -4.21 6.19
CA SER A 74 -22.94 -3.57 7.18
C SER A 74 -22.14 -2.82 8.24
N ASP A 75 -22.69 -1.69 8.70
CA ASP A 75 -22.07 -0.86 9.72
C ASP A 75 -22.14 -1.52 11.10
N ARG A 76 -20.99 -1.71 11.74
CA ARG A 76 -20.85 -2.25 13.11
C ARG A 76 -19.77 -1.49 13.86
N PRO A 77 -20.02 -0.24 14.24
CA PRO A 77 -19.04 0.55 14.98
C PRO A 77 -18.75 -0.07 16.35
N VAL A 78 -17.49 -0.07 16.74
CA VAL A 78 -17.07 -0.53 18.08
C VAL A 78 -17.49 0.52 19.12
N PRO A 79 -18.31 0.16 20.11
CA PRO A 79 -18.77 1.11 21.11
C PRO A 79 -17.62 1.75 21.89
N GLY A 80 -17.62 3.07 21.97
CA GLY A 80 -16.62 3.82 22.75
C GLY A 80 -15.21 3.87 22.16
N VAL A 81 -15.01 3.37 20.93
CA VAL A 81 -13.74 3.45 20.21
C VAL A 81 -13.90 4.35 18.99
N ALA A 82 -12.98 5.29 18.85
CA ALA A 82 -12.94 6.20 17.73
C ALA A 82 -11.50 6.40 17.24
N MET A 83 -11.34 6.80 15.98
CA MET A 83 -10.09 7.29 15.42
C MET A 83 -9.64 8.57 16.12
N SER A 84 -8.46 9.05 15.84
CA SER A 84 -7.83 10.18 16.54
C SER A 84 -8.65 11.49 16.50
N ARG A 85 -9.55 11.64 15.54
CA ARG A 85 -10.44 12.82 15.39
C ARG A 85 -11.92 12.53 15.58
N GLY A 86 -12.29 11.32 16.00
CA GLY A 86 -13.64 10.99 16.41
C GLY A 86 -14.46 10.15 15.43
N LYS A 87 -13.94 9.79 14.27
CA LYS A 87 -14.62 8.84 13.37
C LYS A 87 -14.74 7.48 14.04
N PRO A 88 -15.92 6.82 14.04
CA PRO A 88 -16.07 5.49 14.61
C PRO A 88 -15.18 4.45 13.92
N VAL A 89 -14.66 3.52 14.71
CA VAL A 89 -13.92 2.35 14.19
C VAL A 89 -14.89 1.20 13.95
N GLN A 90 -14.80 0.57 12.79
CA GLN A 90 -15.57 -0.63 12.49
C GLN A 90 -14.99 -1.86 13.20
N GLY A 91 -15.86 -2.73 13.67
CA GLY A 91 -15.51 -3.97 14.34
C GLY A 91 -16.16 -5.19 13.71
N ASP A 92 -15.93 -6.32 14.35
CA ASP A 92 -16.33 -7.67 13.98
C ASP A 92 -15.74 -8.16 12.65
N VAL A 93 -15.63 -9.48 12.50
CA VAL A 93 -15.21 -10.11 11.25
C VAL A 93 -16.21 -9.82 10.15
N ARG A 94 -15.74 -9.25 9.04
CA ARG A 94 -16.55 -8.80 7.92
C ARG A 94 -16.44 -9.68 6.68
N VAL A 95 -15.44 -10.53 6.61
CA VAL A 95 -15.25 -11.48 5.52
C VAL A 95 -16.35 -12.53 5.56
N LYS A 96 -17.01 -12.77 4.43
CA LYS A 96 -18.03 -13.80 4.30
C LYS A 96 -17.40 -15.18 4.15
N LEU A 97 -17.91 -16.14 4.90
CA LEU A 97 -17.55 -17.53 4.78
C LEU A 97 -18.52 -18.28 3.85
N GLN A 98 -18.03 -19.39 3.31
CA GLN A 98 -18.87 -20.32 2.56
C GLN A 98 -19.96 -20.90 3.47
N ALA A 99 -21.12 -21.20 2.91
CA ALA A 99 -22.23 -21.81 3.66
C ALA A 99 -21.79 -23.08 4.40
N GLY A 100 -22.13 -23.17 5.69
CA GLY A 100 -21.75 -24.30 6.54
C GLY A 100 -20.35 -24.23 7.13
N THR A 101 -19.58 -23.20 6.83
CA THR A 101 -18.25 -22.97 7.41
C THR A 101 -18.32 -21.93 8.53
N THR A 102 -17.59 -22.16 9.62
CA THR A 102 -17.42 -21.20 10.72
C THR A 102 -15.93 -20.88 10.91
N TRP A 103 -15.63 -19.75 11.56
CA TRP A 103 -14.25 -19.39 11.88
C TRP A 103 -13.58 -20.44 12.77
N GLU A 104 -14.31 -21.05 13.68
CA GLU A 104 -13.83 -22.13 14.54
C GLU A 104 -13.50 -23.39 13.75
N SER A 105 -14.32 -23.73 12.75
CA SER A 105 -14.07 -24.89 11.90
C SER A 105 -12.86 -24.68 10.98
N LEU A 106 -12.61 -23.46 10.53
CA LEU A 106 -11.39 -23.12 9.77
C LEU A 106 -10.16 -23.11 10.66
N ALA A 107 -10.23 -22.50 11.85
CA ALA A 107 -9.11 -22.42 12.78
C ALA A 107 -8.71 -23.79 13.36
N ALA A 108 -9.57 -24.80 13.29
CA ALA A 108 -9.23 -26.18 13.64
C ALA A 108 -8.37 -26.89 12.60
N GLN A 109 -8.32 -26.38 11.38
CA GLN A 109 -7.56 -26.91 10.25
C GLN A 109 -6.16 -26.29 10.17
N THR A 110 -5.24 -27.02 9.53
CA THR A 110 -3.94 -26.47 9.12
C THR A 110 -4.11 -25.64 7.83
N PRO A 111 -3.19 -24.72 7.52
CA PRO A 111 -3.19 -24.01 6.24
C PRO A 111 -3.18 -24.93 5.01
N GLU A 112 -2.51 -26.07 5.10
CA GLU A 112 -2.42 -27.08 4.05
C GLU A 112 -3.78 -27.76 3.81
N GLU A 113 -4.53 -28.05 4.86
CA GLU A 113 -5.89 -28.60 4.78
C GLU A 113 -6.86 -27.57 4.19
N ILE A 114 -6.82 -26.32 4.66
CA ILE A 114 -7.61 -25.19 4.12
C ILE A 114 -7.34 -25.04 2.61
N ARG A 115 -6.07 -25.09 2.22
CA ARG A 115 -5.67 -25.02 0.81
C ARG A 115 -6.20 -26.21 0.00
N ALA A 116 -6.02 -27.42 0.50
CA ALA A 116 -6.42 -28.65 -0.20
C ALA A 116 -7.94 -28.70 -0.41
N GLN A 117 -8.72 -28.22 0.56
CA GLN A 117 -10.17 -28.13 0.50
C GLN A 117 -10.68 -26.94 -0.30
N GLY A 118 -9.81 -25.95 -0.64
CA GLY A 118 -10.21 -24.71 -1.28
C GLY A 118 -11.12 -23.84 -0.40
N SER A 119 -11.02 -23.98 0.92
CA SER A 119 -11.87 -23.29 1.90
C SER A 119 -11.30 -21.95 2.39
N TRP A 120 -10.19 -21.46 1.79
CA TRP A 120 -9.66 -20.14 2.09
C TRP A 120 -10.71 -19.05 1.77
N PRO A 121 -11.04 -18.17 2.72
CA PRO A 121 -12.10 -17.18 2.53
C PRO A 121 -11.85 -16.25 1.34
N ALA A 122 -12.85 -16.03 0.51
CA ALA A 122 -12.74 -15.19 -0.68
C ALA A 122 -12.30 -13.74 -0.36
N GLY A 123 -12.72 -13.21 0.80
CA GLY A 123 -12.31 -11.88 1.26
C GLY A 123 -10.84 -11.78 1.65
N PHE A 124 -10.14 -12.89 1.83
CA PHE A 124 -8.69 -12.90 2.13
C PHE A 124 -7.81 -12.95 0.89
N TYR A 125 -8.40 -13.10 -0.30
CA TYR A 125 -7.66 -12.93 -1.55
C TYR A 125 -7.47 -11.45 -1.89
N PRO A 126 -6.37 -11.07 -2.56
CA PRO A 126 -6.23 -9.72 -3.10
C PRO A 126 -7.42 -9.31 -3.95
N LEU A 127 -7.85 -8.05 -3.80
CA LEU A 127 -8.90 -7.49 -4.67
C LEU A 127 -8.29 -7.13 -6.03
N PRO A 128 -8.83 -7.61 -7.14
CA PRO A 128 -8.42 -7.11 -8.45
C PRO A 128 -8.93 -5.68 -8.63
N HIS A 129 -8.17 -4.86 -9.33
CA HIS A 129 -8.68 -3.56 -9.74
C HIS A 129 -9.90 -3.75 -10.67
N PRO A 130 -10.99 -3.01 -10.49
CA PRO A 130 -12.23 -3.23 -11.25
C PRO A 130 -12.07 -3.08 -12.76
N LYS A 131 -11.21 -2.19 -13.20
CA LYS A 131 -10.97 -1.89 -14.61
C LYS A 131 -9.75 -2.63 -15.17
N GLN A 132 -8.72 -2.80 -14.36
CA GLN A 132 -7.47 -3.45 -14.74
C GLN A 132 -7.16 -4.58 -13.76
N ALA A 133 -6.97 -5.79 -14.26
CA ALA A 133 -6.69 -6.96 -13.43
C ALA A 133 -5.39 -6.80 -12.60
N ASP A 134 -4.44 -6.03 -13.13
CA ASP A 134 -3.13 -5.80 -12.53
C ASP A 134 -3.08 -4.59 -11.60
N GLY A 135 -4.22 -3.97 -11.37
CA GLY A 135 -4.33 -2.79 -10.53
C GLY A 135 -4.38 -1.48 -11.33
N GLY A 136 -4.50 -0.41 -10.65
CA GLY A 136 -4.60 0.96 -11.13
C GLY A 136 -4.82 1.87 -9.95
N MET A 137 -4.90 3.17 -10.20
CA MET A 137 -5.13 4.16 -9.15
C MET A 137 -6.62 4.25 -8.82
N THR A 138 -6.96 4.27 -7.55
CA THR A 138 -8.32 4.51 -7.05
C THR A 138 -8.32 5.62 -6.01
N PHE A 139 -9.32 6.48 -6.06
CA PHE A 139 -9.54 7.50 -5.04
C PHE A 139 -10.92 7.31 -4.40
N PRO A 140 -11.02 7.32 -3.07
CA PRO A 140 -12.32 7.39 -2.42
C PRO A 140 -13.09 8.63 -2.89
N ARG A 141 -14.39 8.46 -3.09
CA ARG A 141 -15.21 9.53 -3.66
C ARG A 141 -15.16 10.83 -2.83
N PHE A 142 -15.17 10.70 -1.51
CA PHE A 142 -15.10 11.86 -0.63
C PHE A 142 -13.79 12.65 -0.77
N VAL A 143 -12.67 12.00 -1.12
CA VAL A 143 -11.39 12.66 -1.44
C VAL A 143 -11.53 13.47 -2.72
N ILE A 144 -12.09 12.88 -3.77
CA ILE A 144 -12.33 13.53 -5.06
C ILE A 144 -13.20 14.77 -4.87
N ASP A 145 -14.33 14.63 -4.19
CA ASP A 145 -15.30 15.72 -3.96
C ASP A 145 -14.66 16.87 -3.19
N GLU A 146 -13.85 16.58 -2.18
CA GLU A 146 -13.20 17.64 -1.39
C GLU A 146 -12.08 18.35 -2.18
N ILE A 147 -11.31 17.64 -3.00
CA ILE A 147 -10.28 18.24 -3.86
C ILE A 147 -10.91 19.08 -4.95
N ILE A 148 -12.02 18.67 -5.54
CA ILE A 148 -12.78 19.49 -6.49
C ILE A 148 -13.24 20.78 -5.82
N LYS A 149 -13.82 20.67 -4.62
CA LYS A 149 -14.34 21.81 -3.87
C LYS A 149 -13.26 22.83 -3.48
N GLN A 150 -12.12 22.37 -3.01
CA GLN A 150 -11.05 23.26 -2.53
C GLN A 150 -10.12 23.75 -3.62
N GLU A 151 -9.81 22.93 -4.62
CA GLU A 151 -8.78 23.22 -5.61
C GLU A 151 -9.30 23.27 -7.05
N GLY A 152 -10.55 22.88 -7.29
CA GLY A 152 -11.09 22.76 -8.64
C GLY A 152 -10.42 21.66 -9.49
N ARG A 153 -9.62 20.79 -8.89
CA ARG A 153 -8.98 19.66 -9.58
C ARG A 153 -9.89 18.43 -9.50
N ASP A 154 -10.20 17.85 -10.64
CA ASP A 154 -10.99 16.64 -10.74
C ASP A 154 -10.08 15.43 -10.99
N LEU A 155 -10.02 14.50 -10.05
CA LEU A 155 -9.20 13.30 -10.11
C LEU A 155 -9.91 12.10 -10.75
N THR A 156 -11.19 12.20 -11.06
CA THR A 156 -11.99 11.07 -11.58
C THR A 156 -11.44 10.45 -12.86
N ARG A 157 -10.67 11.22 -13.62
CA ARG A 157 -10.02 10.73 -14.85
C ARG A 157 -8.96 9.64 -14.62
N PHE A 158 -8.41 9.59 -13.40
CA PHE A 158 -7.29 8.68 -13.12
C PHE A 158 -7.78 7.29 -12.78
N ASP A 159 -9.02 7.19 -12.31
CA ASP A 159 -9.55 5.94 -11.86
C ASP A 159 -11.07 5.91 -11.78
N VAL A 160 -11.57 4.84 -11.23
CA VAL A 160 -12.95 4.69 -10.79
C VAL A 160 -13.05 5.09 -9.32
N ASP A 161 -14.20 5.59 -8.91
CA ASP A 161 -14.47 5.90 -7.51
C ASP A 161 -14.38 4.61 -6.68
N PHE A 162 -14.02 4.77 -5.42
CA PHE A 162 -13.94 3.67 -4.50
C PHE A 162 -15.31 3.46 -3.85
N ASP A 163 -15.92 2.29 -4.06
CA ASP A 163 -17.30 2.02 -3.58
C ASP A 163 -17.36 1.52 -2.14
N LEU A 164 -16.25 1.45 -1.45
CA LEU A 164 -16.25 1.05 -0.05
C LEU A 164 -16.96 2.11 0.80
N PRO A 165 -17.90 1.72 1.68
CA PRO A 165 -18.54 2.68 2.57
C PRO A 165 -17.54 3.43 3.42
N ASP A 166 -17.82 4.73 3.68
CA ASP A 166 -16.87 5.63 4.37
C ASP A 166 -16.40 5.10 5.74
N LEU A 167 -17.26 4.39 6.46
CA LEU A 167 -16.92 3.81 7.76
C LEU A 167 -15.76 2.78 7.71
N PHE A 168 -15.45 2.18 6.56
CA PHE A 168 -14.32 1.28 6.36
C PHE A 168 -13.06 1.97 5.87
N LEU A 169 -13.09 3.29 5.74
CA LEU A 169 -11.99 4.10 5.24
C LEU A 169 -11.33 4.88 6.37
N PRO A 170 -10.12 5.43 6.18
CA PRO A 170 -9.50 6.32 7.15
C PRO A 170 -10.35 7.56 7.41
N GLU A 171 -10.04 8.26 8.49
CA GLU A 171 -10.61 9.58 8.75
C GLU A 171 -10.10 10.60 7.72
N PHE A 172 -11.01 11.40 7.16
CA PHE A 172 -10.65 12.38 6.14
C PHE A 172 -11.26 13.77 6.45
N PRO A 173 -10.47 14.84 6.39
CA PRO A 173 -9.02 14.86 6.31
C PRO A 173 -8.37 14.28 7.57
N ALA A 174 -7.24 13.59 7.42
CA ALA A 174 -6.50 13.07 8.54
C ALA A 174 -5.85 14.19 9.37
N GLY A 175 -5.69 14.00 10.68
CA GLY A 175 -4.93 14.92 11.53
C GLY A 175 -3.43 14.82 11.26
N ILE A 176 -2.72 15.96 11.32
CA ILE A 176 -1.25 16.01 11.23
C ILE A 176 -0.67 16.21 12.61
N TYR A 177 0.20 15.30 13.01
CA TYR A 177 0.94 15.35 14.27
C TYR A 177 2.43 15.49 13.99
N LEU A 178 3.13 16.31 14.79
CA LEU A 178 4.56 16.60 14.56
C LEU A 178 5.42 16.10 15.71
N THR A 179 6.47 15.36 15.39
CA THR A 179 7.46 14.86 16.38
C THR A 179 8.11 15.97 17.18
N THR A 180 8.31 17.14 16.59
CA THR A 180 8.95 18.30 17.22
C THR A 180 7.99 19.17 18.01
N ARG A 181 6.67 19.02 17.81
CA ARG A 181 5.63 19.84 18.45
C ARG A 181 4.43 18.99 18.90
N PRO A 182 4.67 17.95 19.73
CA PRO A 182 3.57 17.10 20.25
C PRO A 182 2.57 17.90 21.11
N ASP A 183 2.97 19.05 21.60
CA ASP A 183 2.13 19.98 22.38
C ASP A 183 0.98 20.60 21.58
N LEU A 184 1.11 20.69 20.24
CA LEU A 184 0.11 21.32 19.38
C LEU A 184 -1.04 20.36 18.98
N GLY A 185 -0.89 19.05 19.18
CA GLY A 185 -1.87 18.08 18.71
C GLY A 185 -2.00 18.09 17.17
N ASP A 186 -3.23 18.10 16.65
CA ASP A 186 -3.49 18.17 15.22
C ASP A 186 -3.24 19.58 14.66
N VAL A 187 -2.08 19.77 14.03
CA VAL A 187 -1.69 21.07 13.44
C VAL A 187 -2.46 21.40 12.16
N SER A 188 -3.16 20.44 11.54
CA SER A 188 -4.03 20.72 10.39
C SER A 188 -5.35 21.41 10.77
N GLN A 189 -5.68 21.47 12.05
CA GLN A 189 -6.91 22.06 12.60
C GLN A 189 -8.18 21.53 11.93
N GLY A 190 -8.15 20.25 11.53
CA GLY A 190 -9.28 19.62 10.87
C GLY A 190 -9.47 19.96 9.40
N LYS A 191 -8.50 20.62 8.78
CA LYS A 191 -8.57 21.01 7.37
C LYS A 191 -7.73 20.07 6.49
N LEU A 192 -8.17 19.84 5.26
CA LEU A 192 -7.30 19.29 4.23
C LEU A 192 -6.24 20.34 3.91
N VAL A 193 -4.96 19.96 4.02
CA VAL A 193 -3.84 20.84 3.72
C VAL A 193 -3.59 20.85 2.22
N THR A 194 -3.66 22.02 1.63
CA THR A 194 -3.53 22.26 0.19
C THR A 194 -2.51 23.37 -0.08
N LEU A 195 -2.17 23.59 -1.35
CA LEU A 195 -1.31 24.69 -1.75
C LEU A 195 -1.86 26.06 -1.35
N PHE A 196 -3.16 26.19 -1.13
CA PHE A 196 -3.82 27.45 -0.82
C PHE A 196 -3.84 27.81 0.67
N ASN A 197 -3.64 26.83 1.58
CA ASN A 197 -3.73 27.06 3.02
C ASN A 197 -2.51 26.59 3.82
N TYR A 198 -1.56 25.86 3.21
CA TYR A 198 -0.40 25.32 3.94
C TYR A 198 0.40 26.38 4.67
N TYR A 199 0.59 27.55 4.04
CA TYR A 199 1.38 28.62 4.63
C TYR A 199 0.70 29.20 5.88
N GLU A 200 -0.60 29.48 5.79
CA GLU A 200 -1.37 30.00 6.93
C GLU A 200 -1.35 29.05 8.13
N LEU A 201 -1.50 27.75 7.87
CA LEU A 201 -1.56 26.74 8.91
C LEU A 201 -0.21 26.47 9.58
N PHE A 202 0.90 26.55 8.83
CA PHE A 202 2.20 26.08 9.28
C PHE A 202 3.26 27.18 9.47
N ASN A 203 2.99 28.42 9.11
CA ASN A 203 3.89 29.53 9.36
C ASN A 203 4.10 29.74 10.87
N GLY A 204 5.36 29.83 11.28
CA GLY A 204 5.75 29.89 12.69
C GLY A 204 5.81 28.53 13.43
N ILE A 205 5.36 27.44 12.79
CA ILE A 205 5.50 26.08 13.31
C ILE A 205 6.70 25.37 12.68
N LEU A 206 6.83 25.48 11.34
CA LEU A 206 7.88 24.86 10.55
C LEU A 206 9.01 25.84 10.26
N ASN A 207 10.24 25.33 10.18
CA ASN A 207 11.35 26.12 9.63
C ASN A 207 11.19 26.29 8.10
N PRO A 208 11.93 27.21 7.47
CA PRO A 208 11.78 27.50 6.04
C PRO A 208 11.94 26.28 5.12
N LYS A 209 12.85 25.36 5.46
CA LYS A 209 13.10 24.16 4.67
C LYS A 209 11.96 23.14 4.76
N GLN A 210 11.45 22.94 5.96
CA GLN A 210 10.29 22.09 6.22
C GLN A 210 9.02 22.64 5.57
N LEU A 211 8.85 23.96 5.63
CA LEU A 211 7.71 24.65 5.00
C LEU A 211 7.77 24.53 3.46
N GLU A 212 8.97 24.66 2.87
CA GLU A 212 9.18 24.40 1.45
C GLU A 212 8.89 22.93 1.09
N GLY A 213 9.30 21.99 1.94
CA GLY A 213 8.99 20.58 1.77
C GLY A 213 7.48 20.31 1.74
N LEU A 214 6.74 20.88 2.68
CA LEU A 214 5.28 20.78 2.69
C LEU A 214 4.67 21.41 1.42
N ARG A 215 5.13 22.60 1.03
CA ARG A 215 4.67 23.27 -0.22
C ARG A 215 4.82 22.35 -1.43
N LEU A 216 5.95 21.66 -1.54
CA LEU A 216 6.22 20.72 -2.64
C LEU A 216 5.30 19.49 -2.59
N LEU A 217 5.00 18.95 -1.43
CA LEU A 217 4.09 17.80 -1.27
C LEU A 217 2.64 18.13 -1.66
N VAL A 218 2.21 19.40 -1.52
CA VAL A 218 0.88 19.85 -1.93
C VAL A 218 0.87 20.55 -3.30
N THR A 219 2.01 20.62 -4.00
CA THR A 219 2.10 21.14 -5.36
C THR A 219 1.74 20.07 -6.37
N SER A 220 0.89 20.42 -7.33
CA SER A 220 0.51 19.50 -8.41
C SER A 220 1.65 19.27 -9.40
N PHE A 221 1.97 18.02 -9.65
CA PHE A 221 2.94 17.61 -10.66
C PHE A 221 2.23 16.96 -11.86
N PRO A 222 2.77 17.09 -13.08
CA PRO A 222 2.29 16.34 -14.24
C PRO A 222 2.38 14.84 -13.94
N GLN A 223 1.27 14.14 -14.15
CA GLN A 223 1.19 12.72 -13.81
C GLN A 223 1.30 11.86 -15.08
N GLN A 224 2.03 10.77 -14.98
CA GLN A 224 2.22 9.81 -16.06
C GLN A 224 1.73 8.42 -15.69
N GLN A 225 2.26 7.91 -14.62
CA GLN A 225 2.15 6.49 -14.28
C GLN A 225 0.82 6.11 -13.65
N PHE A 226 0.27 6.97 -12.82
CA PHE A 226 -1.02 6.74 -12.17
C PHE A 226 -2.21 6.94 -13.11
N ASN A 227 -1.96 7.46 -14.30
CA ASN A 227 -3.00 7.65 -15.28
C ASN A 227 -3.37 6.31 -15.91
N GLN A 228 -4.65 5.95 -15.89
CA GLN A 228 -5.16 4.73 -16.49
C GLN A 228 -5.39 4.82 -17.99
N THR A 229 -5.20 5.99 -18.56
CA THR A 229 -5.32 6.19 -20.00
C THR A 229 -4.01 5.81 -20.71
N GLU A 230 -4.09 5.52 -22.00
CA GLU A 230 -2.91 5.22 -22.79
C GLU A 230 -2.00 6.44 -23.00
N ASP A 231 -2.47 7.65 -22.66
CA ASP A 231 -1.69 8.90 -22.75
C ASP A 231 -0.79 9.15 -21.53
N ARG A 232 -0.70 8.23 -20.60
CA ARG A 232 0.13 8.37 -19.39
C ARG A 232 1.60 8.68 -19.67
N ARG A 233 2.07 8.42 -20.89
CA ARG A 233 3.40 8.79 -21.40
C ARG A 233 3.37 9.90 -22.44
N SER A 234 2.25 10.55 -22.58
CA SER A 234 2.10 11.67 -23.49
C SER A 234 3.03 12.82 -23.13
N VAL A 235 3.54 13.51 -24.14
CA VAL A 235 4.25 14.78 -23.97
C VAL A 235 3.31 15.91 -23.56
N LYS A 236 1.99 15.74 -23.74
CA LYS A 236 1.00 16.70 -23.28
C LYS A 236 0.87 16.62 -21.77
N PRO A 237 0.76 17.74 -21.06
CA PRO A 237 0.50 17.74 -19.63
C PRO A 237 -0.81 16.99 -19.33
N SER A 238 -0.75 16.05 -18.42
CA SER A 238 -1.94 15.51 -17.78
C SER A 238 -2.41 16.45 -16.67
N ARG A 239 -3.56 16.17 -16.05
CA ARG A 239 -3.95 16.88 -14.84
C ARG A 239 -2.92 16.65 -13.75
N GLY A 240 -2.71 17.65 -12.90
CA GLY A 240 -1.76 17.53 -11.82
C GLY A 240 -2.28 16.62 -10.70
N VAL A 241 -1.37 15.87 -10.09
CA VAL A 241 -1.58 15.11 -8.86
C VAL A 241 -0.56 15.61 -7.85
N THR A 242 -0.97 15.78 -6.59
CA THR A 242 -0.07 16.08 -5.47
C THR A 242 0.26 14.81 -4.70
N CYS A 243 1.32 14.83 -3.90
CA CYS A 243 1.61 13.71 -3.00
C CYS A 243 0.46 13.54 -1.97
N PHE A 244 -0.13 14.64 -1.52
CA PHE A 244 -1.23 14.63 -0.57
C PHE A 244 -2.58 14.21 -1.15
N ASP A 245 -2.71 14.02 -2.44
CA ASP A 245 -3.91 13.39 -3.01
C ASP A 245 -4.04 11.91 -2.59
N CYS A 246 -2.90 11.20 -2.47
CA CYS A 246 -2.85 9.84 -1.95
C CYS A 246 -2.49 9.81 -0.47
N HIS A 247 -1.52 10.61 -0.03
CA HIS A 247 -1.10 10.75 1.36
C HIS A 247 -1.79 11.94 2.02
N ALA A 248 -3.12 11.93 2.09
CA ALA A 248 -3.91 13.03 2.61
C ALA A 248 -3.41 13.47 3.99
N ASN A 249 -2.97 14.73 4.11
CA ASN A 249 -2.39 15.26 5.34
C ASN A 249 -1.24 14.40 5.90
N GLY A 250 -0.43 13.78 5.03
CA GLY A 250 0.66 12.90 5.43
C GLY A 250 0.21 11.53 5.95
N HIS A 251 -1.06 11.18 5.78
CA HIS A 251 -1.59 9.88 6.14
C HIS A 251 -1.93 9.07 4.89
N THR A 252 -2.76 8.07 4.99
CA THR A 252 -3.37 7.34 3.88
C THR A 252 -4.82 7.79 3.68
N ASP A 253 -5.31 7.69 2.48
CA ASP A 253 -6.72 7.83 2.11
C ASP A 253 -7.32 6.55 1.53
N ALA A 254 -6.62 5.42 1.72
CA ALA A 254 -7.00 4.10 1.20
C ALA A 254 -6.97 3.97 -0.33
N THR A 255 -6.23 4.82 -1.04
CA THR A 255 -6.03 4.63 -2.47
C THR A 255 -5.15 3.42 -2.76
N THR A 256 -5.47 2.67 -3.80
CA THR A 256 -4.62 1.57 -4.28
C THR A 256 -4.18 1.83 -5.71
N HIS A 257 -2.94 1.48 -6.04
CA HIS A 257 -2.35 1.75 -7.35
C HIS A 257 -1.31 0.71 -7.76
N LEU A 258 -0.98 0.67 -9.04
CA LEU A 258 0.04 -0.22 -9.61
C LEU A 258 1.34 0.54 -9.86
N VAL A 259 1.92 1.14 -8.86
CA VAL A 259 3.24 1.76 -8.97
C VAL A 259 4.29 0.91 -8.32
N GLY A 260 3.98 0.43 -7.18
CA GLY A 260 4.92 -0.30 -6.37
C GLY A 260 6.04 0.57 -5.85
N ASP A 261 6.65 0.07 -4.85
CA ASP A 261 7.68 0.69 -4.05
C ASP A 261 8.95 -0.18 -4.07
N ILE A 262 9.18 -0.88 -5.18
CA ILE A 262 10.26 -1.86 -5.38
C ILE A 262 11.15 -1.51 -6.56
N ARG A 263 12.35 -2.09 -6.57
CA ARG A 263 13.31 -2.02 -7.67
C ARG A 263 13.70 -3.44 -8.12
N PRO A 264 13.76 -3.73 -9.42
CA PRO A 264 13.39 -2.82 -10.53
C PRO A 264 11.87 -2.57 -10.57
N GLN A 265 11.50 -1.39 -11.07
CA GLN A 265 10.09 -0.94 -11.11
C GLN A 265 9.18 -1.87 -11.95
N GLU A 266 9.72 -2.62 -12.87
CA GLU A 266 8.99 -3.59 -13.67
C GLU A 266 8.37 -4.72 -12.83
N HIS A 267 8.84 -4.94 -11.61
CA HIS A 267 8.30 -5.91 -10.65
C HIS A 267 7.20 -5.33 -9.75
N ARG A 268 6.69 -4.16 -10.09
CA ARG A 268 5.62 -3.50 -9.36
C ARG A 268 4.36 -4.39 -9.25
N HIS A 269 3.62 -4.17 -8.18
CA HIS A 269 2.37 -4.85 -7.87
C HIS A 269 1.34 -3.83 -7.36
N ARG A 270 0.12 -4.26 -7.19
CA ARG A 270 -0.91 -3.42 -6.59
C ARG A 270 -0.61 -3.21 -5.11
N ILE A 271 -0.61 -1.95 -4.69
CA ILE A 271 -0.31 -1.58 -3.30
C ILE A 271 -1.23 -0.45 -2.83
N GLY A 272 -1.66 -0.54 -1.57
CA GLY A 272 -2.33 0.55 -0.87
C GLY A 272 -1.34 1.64 -0.48
N THR A 273 -1.80 2.87 -0.44
CA THR A 273 -0.99 4.01 -0.03
C THR A 273 -0.65 3.91 1.47
N PRO A 274 0.62 3.76 1.85
CA PRO A 274 0.99 3.68 3.26
C PRO A 274 0.91 5.06 3.92
N THR A 275 0.68 5.09 5.23
CA THR A 275 0.83 6.32 6.01
C THR A 275 2.29 6.79 6.03
N LEU A 276 2.49 8.11 5.98
CA LEU A 276 3.81 8.72 6.20
C LEU A 276 4.08 8.98 7.70
N ARG A 277 3.10 8.74 8.58
CA ARG A 277 3.28 8.89 10.02
C ARG A 277 4.34 7.93 10.54
N GLY A 278 5.29 8.44 11.30
CA GLY A 278 6.38 7.64 11.86
C GLY A 278 7.43 7.19 10.83
N VAL A 279 7.52 7.84 9.67
CA VAL A 279 8.55 7.53 8.67
C VAL A 279 9.97 7.64 9.25
N ASN A 280 10.19 8.51 10.22
CA ASN A 280 11.47 8.72 10.91
C ASN A 280 11.94 7.51 11.74
N VAL A 281 11.04 6.61 12.14
CA VAL A 281 11.41 5.38 12.88
C VAL A 281 11.58 4.17 11.98
N GLN A 282 11.28 4.30 10.70
CA GLN A 282 11.43 3.23 9.74
C GLN A 282 12.85 3.15 9.17
N ARG A 283 13.24 1.95 8.76
CA ARG A 283 14.54 1.66 8.13
C ARG A 283 14.31 0.87 6.86
N LEU A 284 14.93 1.33 5.78
CA LEU A 284 14.71 0.83 4.43
C LEU A 284 13.22 0.86 4.05
N PHE A 285 12.90 1.64 3.05
CA PHE A 285 11.53 1.99 2.68
C PHE A 285 11.01 1.07 1.56
N GLY A 286 9.69 1.12 1.39
CA GLY A 286 8.97 0.24 0.50
C GLY A 286 8.68 -1.13 1.11
N SER A 287 7.66 -1.83 0.61
CA SER A 287 7.24 -3.15 1.09
C SER A 287 8.32 -4.21 0.95
N GLN A 288 9.27 -4.01 0.03
CA GLN A 288 10.40 -4.89 -0.24
C GLN A 288 11.74 -4.33 0.26
N ARG A 289 11.73 -3.27 1.08
CA ARG A 289 12.94 -2.61 1.60
C ARG A 289 13.93 -2.18 0.51
N ALA A 290 13.45 -1.86 -0.68
CA ALA A 290 14.26 -1.56 -1.84
C ALA A 290 14.82 -0.13 -1.85
N LEU A 291 14.33 0.74 -0.97
CA LEU A 291 14.64 2.17 -0.92
C LEU A 291 15.34 2.50 0.40
N LYS A 292 16.41 3.29 0.33
CA LYS A 292 17.39 3.43 1.42
C LYS A 292 17.02 4.49 2.45
N SER A 293 16.37 5.57 2.02
CA SER A 293 16.02 6.71 2.85
C SER A 293 14.71 7.34 2.39
N VAL A 294 14.21 8.32 3.14
CA VAL A 294 13.03 9.10 2.74
C VAL A 294 13.30 9.86 1.44
N GLU A 295 14.50 10.40 1.26
CA GLU A 295 14.92 11.06 0.03
C GLU A 295 14.92 10.10 -1.17
N ASP A 296 15.48 8.90 -0.98
CA ASP A 296 15.51 7.87 -2.03
C ASP A 296 14.10 7.44 -2.41
N PHE A 297 13.19 7.31 -1.43
CA PHE A 297 11.78 7.02 -1.68
C PHE A 297 11.08 8.17 -2.41
N THR A 298 11.22 9.39 -1.90
CA THR A 298 10.59 10.59 -2.48
C THR A 298 11.05 10.83 -3.92
N GLU A 299 12.35 10.66 -4.20
CA GLU A 299 12.92 10.78 -5.53
C GLU A 299 12.42 9.66 -6.45
N PHE A 300 12.35 8.43 -5.94
CA PHE A 300 11.82 7.28 -6.68
C PHE A 300 10.36 7.50 -7.08
N GLU A 301 9.49 7.93 -6.15
CA GLU A 301 8.08 8.18 -6.43
C GLU A 301 7.87 9.30 -7.44
N GLN A 302 8.60 10.41 -7.31
CA GLN A 302 8.51 11.48 -8.31
C GLN A 302 8.86 10.99 -9.72
N ARG A 303 9.89 10.18 -9.83
CA ARG A 303 10.33 9.64 -11.10
C ARG A 303 9.40 8.56 -11.62
N ALA A 304 9.06 7.61 -10.76
CA ALA A 304 8.25 6.45 -11.13
C ALA A 304 6.80 6.82 -11.38
N ALA A 305 6.22 7.64 -10.52
CA ALA A 305 4.80 7.99 -10.58
C ALA A 305 4.48 9.07 -11.61
N TYR A 306 5.31 10.12 -11.68
CA TYR A 306 4.99 11.28 -12.49
C TYR A 306 5.61 11.27 -13.88
N PHE A 307 6.77 10.65 -14.04
CA PHE A 307 7.53 10.68 -15.30
C PHE A 307 7.92 9.29 -15.82
N ASP A 308 7.42 8.24 -15.20
CA ASP A 308 7.70 6.85 -15.57
C ASP A 308 9.22 6.55 -15.65
N GLY A 309 10.00 7.22 -14.81
CA GLY A 309 11.45 7.08 -14.76
C GLY A 309 12.22 7.77 -15.89
N ASP A 310 11.54 8.44 -16.84
CA ASP A 310 12.17 9.06 -17.99
C ASP A 310 12.54 10.52 -17.73
N PRO A 311 13.84 10.86 -17.60
CA PRO A 311 14.29 12.23 -17.36
C PRO A 311 14.04 13.16 -18.55
N VAL A 312 13.98 12.63 -19.77
CA VAL A 312 13.70 13.45 -20.96
C VAL A 312 12.25 13.89 -20.97
N ILE A 313 11.32 13.00 -20.62
CA ILE A 313 9.91 13.35 -20.47
C ILE A 313 9.74 14.34 -19.32
N ALA A 314 10.40 14.12 -18.18
CA ALA A 314 10.38 15.02 -17.04
C ALA A 314 10.78 16.46 -17.45
N THR A 315 11.89 16.60 -18.17
CA THR A 315 12.38 17.90 -18.66
C THR A 315 11.39 18.57 -19.62
N LYS A 316 10.83 17.81 -20.57
CA LYS A 316 9.83 18.33 -21.51
C LYS A 316 8.56 18.83 -20.82
N LYS A 317 8.24 18.29 -19.66
CA LYS A 317 7.11 18.71 -18.81
C LYS A 317 7.47 19.79 -17.79
N GLY A 318 8.65 20.37 -17.89
CA GLY A 318 9.09 21.48 -17.05
C GLY A 318 9.62 21.07 -15.69
N ALA A 319 9.83 19.77 -15.43
CA ALA A 319 10.49 19.34 -14.20
C ALA A 319 12.00 19.59 -14.31
N ASN A 320 12.54 20.41 -13.40
CA ASN A 320 13.98 20.64 -13.35
C ASN A 320 14.68 19.51 -12.58
N ILE A 321 15.34 18.63 -13.31
CA ILE A 321 16.03 17.47 -12.73
C ILE A 321 17.26 17.89 -11.92
N LEU A 322 17.90 19.00 -12.28
CA LEU A 322 19.11 19.47 -11.61
C LEU A 322 18.85 20.04 -10.23
N GLU A 323 17.69 20.64 -10.02
CA GLU A 323 17.26 21.19 -8.71
C GLU A 323 16.64 20.12 -7.79
N ARG A 324 16.46 18.92 -8.28
CA ARG A 324 15.76 17.84 -7.59
C ARG A 324 16.34 17.46 -6.25
N GLY A 325 17.67 17.54 -6.11
CA GLY A 325 18.36 17.21 -4.87
C GLY A 325 17.89 18.07 -3.69
N SER A 326 17.80 19.39 -3.86
CA SER A 326 17.35 20.29 -2.81
C SER A 326 15.85 20.17 -2.53
N GLN A 327 15.04 20.01 -3.55
CA GLN A 327 13.60 19.84 -3.43
C GLN A 327 13.25 18.52 -2.72
N VAL A 328 13.85 17.42 -3.15
CA VAL A 328 13.67 16.11 -2.52
C VAL A 328 14.08 16.15 -1.04
N HIS A 329 15.19 16.81 -0.74
CA HIS A 329 15.65 16.93 0.63
C HIS A 329 14.69 17.76 1.50
N SER A 330 14.15 18.86 0.98
CA SER A 330 13.13 19.64 1.69
C SER A 330 11.85 18.83 1.95
N MET A 331 11.40 18.04 0.97
CA MET A 331 10.25 17.16 1.12
C MET A 331 10.51 16.08 2.18
N ALA A 332 11.71 15.49 2.20
CA ALA A 332 12.10 14.50 3.20
C ALA A 332 12.17 15.09 4.62
N GLU A 333 12.68 16.31 4.77
CA GLU A 333 12.73 17.04 6.04
C GLU A 333 11.33 17.27 6.65
N PHE A 334 10.32 17.58 5.83
CA PHE A 334 8.95 17.67 6.32
C PHE A 334 8.39 16.29 6.65
N GLN A 335 8.55 15.30 5.78
CA GLN A 335 8.04 13.95 6.02
C GLN A 335 8.58 13.34 7.32
N ALA A 336 9.85 13.61 7.65
CA ALA A 336 10.47 13.12 8.88
C ALA A 336 9.84 13.69 10.17
N LEU A 337 9.05 14.73 10.07
CA LEU A 337 8.33 15.31 11.21
C LEU A 337 6.98 14.63 11.48
N LEU A 338 6.42 13.90 10.51
CA LEU A 338 5.10 13.31 10.63
C LEU A 338 5.10 12.23 11.71
N ASP A 339 4.37 12.48 12.79
CA ASP A 339 4.29 11.59 13.93
C ASP A 339 3.02 10.73 13.93
N PHE A 340 3.04 9.70 14.72
CA PHE A 340 1.86 8.90 15.01
C PHE A 340 0.82 9.72 15.79
N PRO A 341 -0.47 9.35 15.71
CA PRO A 341 -1.49 9.95 16.53
C PRO A 341 -1.20 9.67 18.02
N PRO A 342 -1.68 10.53 18.92
CA PRO A 342 -1.51 10.32 20.36
C PRO A 342 -2.09 8.98 20.82
N ALA A 343 -1.32 8.25 21.63
CA ALA A 343 -1.75 7.02 22.26
C ALA A 343 -1.63 7.14 23.81
N PRO A 344 -2.59 7.79 24.47
CA PRO A 344 -2.45 8.23 25.86
C PRO A 344 -2.39 7.07 26.87
N LYS A 345 -2.71 5.86 26.44
CA LYS A 345 -2.61 4.64 27.26
C LYS A 345 -1.23 4.01 27.25
N LEU A 346 -0.36 4.40 26.32
CA LEU A 346 0.99 3.85 26.21
C LEU A 346 1.97 4.62 27.09
N GLY A 347 2.89 3.88 27.71
CA GLY A 347 4.08 4.43 28.33
C GLY A 347 5.22 4.64 27.34
N ILE A 348 6.34 5.18 27.81
CA ILE A 348 7.54 5.49 27.01
C ILE A 348 8.14 4.23 26.33
N THR A 349 7.93 3.07 26.90
CA THR A 349 8.39 1.79 26.33
C THR A 349 7.46 1.27 25.22
N GLY A 350 6.37 1.96 24.94
CA GLY A 350 5.33 1.50 24.03
C GLY A 350 4.35 0.48 24.65
N LEU A 351 4.55 0.07 25.89
CA LEU A 351 3.64 -0.83 26.60
C LEU A 351 2.50 -0.05 27.25
N LEU A 352 1.36 -0.69 27.46
CA LEU A 352 0.21 -0.09 28.13
C LEU A 352 0.53 0.26 29.59
N ASP A 353 0.11 1.44 30.03
CA ASP A 353 0.07 1.81 31.46
C ASP A 353 -1.13 1.09 32.12
N PRO A 354 -0.89 0.16 33.07
CA PRO A 354 -1.98 -0.59 33.71
C PRO A 354 -3.02 0.25 34.43
N ARG A 355 -2.68 1.51 34.74
CA ARG A 355 -3.61 2.46 35.43
C ARG A 355 -4.58 3.12 34.45
N LYS A 356 -4.26 3.08 33.14
CA LYS A 356 -5.05 3.72 32.07
C LYS A 356 -5.75 2.73 31.16
N ALA A 357 -5.16 1.55 31.04
CA ALA A 357 -5.67 0.50 30.14
C ALA A 357 -6.75 -0.33 30.84
N SER A 358 -7.72 -0.78 30.06
CA SER A 358 -8.71 -1.75 30.52
C SER A 358 -8.09 -3.15 30.68
N LYS A 359 -8.76 -3.99 31.46
CA LYS A 359 -8.34 -5.41 31.63
C LYS A 359 -8.23 -6.13 30.28
N ARG A 360 -9.15 -5.85 29.37
CA ARG A 360 -9.19 -6.45 28.03
C ARG A 360 -7.98 -6.05 27.20
N GLU A 361 -7.62 -4.78 27.18
CA GLU A 361 -6.43 -4.27 26.48
C GLU A 361 -5.14 -4.88 27.04
N LEU A 362 -5.03 -5.02 28.36
CA LEU A 362 -3.88 -5.65 29.01
C LEU A 362 -3.77 -7.14 28.67
N GLN A 363 -4.90 -7.85 28.60
CA GLN A 363 -4.93 -9.24 28.13
C GLN A 363 -4.54 -9.35 26.67
N GLY A 364 -5.03 -8.45 25.82
CA GLY A 364 -4.63 -8.35 24.41
C GLY A 364 -3.13 -8.08 24.25
N GLN A 365 -2.55 -7.18 25.06
CA GLN A 365 -1.09 -6.98 25.06
C GLN A 365 -0.34 -8.25 25.46
N ALA A 366 -0.79 -8.96 26.47
CA ALA A 366 -0.16 -10.22 26.89
C ALA A 366 -0.23 -11.28 25.78
N LEU A 367 -1.36 -11.39 25.07
CA LEU A 367 -1.51 -12.26 23.92
C LEU A 367 -0.59 -11.84 22.77
N PHE A 368 -0.52 -10.56 22.46
CA PHE A 368 0.32 -10.00 21.41
C PHE A 368 1.81 -10.33 21.64
N MET A 369 2.28 -10.21 22.87
CA MET A 369 3.66 -10.51 23.28
C MET A 369 3.93 -12.02 23.41
N GLY A 370 2.89 -12.84 23.60
CA GLY A 370 2.99 -14.27 23.91
C GLY A 370 2.34 -15.16 22.85
N LYS A 371 1.17 -15.73 23.16
CA LYS A 371 0.50 -16.78 22.36
C LYS A 371 0.31 -16.40 20.89
N ALA A 372 -0.07 -15.14 20.61
CA ALA A 372 -0.32 -14.66 19.26
C ALA A 372 0.97 -14.36 18.45
N GLN A 373 2.14 -14.34 19.08
CA GLN A 373 3.46 -14.18 18.47
C GLN A 373 3.66 -12.90 17.65
N CYS A 374 2.75 -11.92 17.75
CA CYS A 374 2.79 -10.71 16.93
C CYS A 374 4.05 -9.88 17.20
N ALA A 375 4.50 -9.82 18.46
CA ALA A 375 5.70 -9.08 18.86
C ALA A 375 7.01 -9.66 18.30
N THR A 376 6.99 -10.86 17.74
CA THR A 376 8.16 -11.43 17.05
C THR A 376 8.60 -10.56 15.86
N CYS A 377 7.64 -9.95 15.17
CA CYS A 377 7.87 -9.03 14.06
C CYS A 377 7.53 -7.58 14.47
N HIS A 378 6.46 -7.38 15.23
CA HIS A 378 5.97 -6.07 15.66
C HIS A 378 6.43 -5.74 17.09
N ALA A 379 7.73 -5.54 17.28
CA ALA A 379 8.31 -5.24 18.59
C ALA A 379 8.04 -3.77 19.01
N PRO A 380 7.71 -3.52 20.31
CA PRO A 380 7.58 -2.15 20.83
C PRO A 380 8.95 -1.43 20.80
N PRO A 381 9.02 -0.08 20.87
CA PRO A 381 7.91 0.83 21.15
C PRO A 381 7.06 1.21 19.94
N TYR A 382 7.52 0.98 18.72
CA TYR A 382 6.85 1.38 17.48
C TYR A 382 6.13 0.22 16.78
N TYR A 383 6.26 -0.98 17.33
CA TYR A 383 5.62 -2.19 16.81
C TYR A 383 6.06 -2.53 15.39
N THR A 384 7.37 -2.50 15.18
CA THR A 384 8.07 -2.95 13.98
C THR A 384 9.49 -3.38 14.33
N ASP A 385 10.00 -4.39 13.64
CA ASP A 385 11.43 -4.75 13.63
C ASP A 385 12.15 -4.23 12.38
N ASN A 386 11.41 -3.54 11.48
CA ASN A 386 11.91 -3.09 10.18
C ASN A 386 12.49 -4.21 9.29
N SER A 387 12.20 -5.47 9.59
CA SER A 387 12.67 -6.63 8.83
C SER A 387 11.62 -7.08 7.80
N MET A 388 11.96 -8.09 7.02
CA MET A 388 11.04 -8.73 6.08
C MET A 388 10.69 -10.13 6.55
N HIS A 389 9.40 -10.46 6.49
CA HIS A 389 8.90 -11.77 6.87
C HIS A 389 8.00 -12.35 5.79
N ASN A 390 8.19 -13.64 5.50
CA ASN A 390 7.34 -14.36 4.56
C ASN A 390 6.31 -15.20 5.31
N LEU A 391 5.05 -14.78 5.26
CA LEU A 391 3.93 -15.50 5.83
C LEU A 391 3.45 -16.67 4.95
N LYS A 392 4.06 -16.86 3.77
CA LYS A 392 3.72 -17.89 2.78
C LYS A 392 2.25 -17.83 2.35
N VAL A 393 1.69 -16.63 2.27
CA VAL A 393 0.28 -16.43 1.89
C VAL A 393 0.04 -16.84 0.44
N GLU A 394 1.07 -16.77 -0.39
CA GLU A 394 1.06 -17.22 -1.78
C GLU A 394 0.71 -18.70 -1.96
N ARG A 395 0.76 -19.53 -0.89
CA ARG A 395 0.28 -20.93 -0.94
C ARG A 395 -1.23 -21.04 -1.18
N PHE A 396 -2.00 -20.00 -0.89
CA PHE A 396 -3.45 -19.96 -1.12
C PHE A 396 -3.84 -19.43 -2.50
N PHE A 397 -2.95 -18.73 -3.18
CA PHE A 397 -3.21 -18.17 -4.52
C PHE A 397 -1.91 -18.03 -5.31
N LYS A 398 -2.04 -17.99 -6.64
CA LYS A 398 -0.88 -17.82 -7.52
C LYS A 398 -0.58 -16.34 -7.69
N PRO A 399 0.69 -15.92 -7.59
CA PRO A 399 1.10 -14.57 -7.96
C PRO A 399 0.71 -14.27 -9.42
N LYS A 400 0.34 -13.02 -9.67
CA LYS A 400 -0.07 -12.57 -11.01
C LYS A 400 1.14 -12.16 -11.85
N MET A 401 0.99 -12.30 -13.16
CA MET A 401 1.92 -11.70 -14.10
C MET A 401 1.56 -10.23 -14.32
N ILE A 402 2.52 -9.34 -14.14
CA ILE A 402 2.42 -7.91 -14.39
C ILE A 402 3.50 -7.50 -15.37
N ASN A 403 3.14 -6.89 -16.49
CA ASN A 403 4.07 -6.51 -17.55
C ASN A 403 5.00 -7.67 -17.99
N GLY A 404 4.44 -8.88 -18.09
CA GLY A 404 5.20 -10.07 -18.50
C GLY A 404 6.14 -10.63 -17.44
N ARG A 405 6.06 -10.16 -16.17
CA ARG A 405 6.88 -10.65 -15.06
C ARG A 405 6.00 -11.09 -13.89
N LEU A 406 6.47 -12.11 -13.17
CA LEU A 406 5.78 -12.57 -11.98
C LEU A 406 5.94 -11.53 -10.87
N ALA A 407 4.84 -10.93 -10.44
CA ALA A 407 4.85 -9.99 -9.34
C ALA A 407 4.93 -10.73 -8.00
N SER A 408 5.81 -10.26 -7.13
CA SER A 408 5.97 -10.76 -5.77
C SER A 408 4.97 -10.06 -4.84
N ALA A 409 3.68 -10.26 -5.08
CA ALA A 409 2.65 -9.55 -4.32
C ALA A 409 2.57 -9.96 -2.85
N ASP A 410 2.93 -11.19 -2.52
CA ASP A 410 2.76 -11.78 -1.18
C ASP A 410 3.95 -12.62 -0.70
N GLY A 411 5.12 -12.40 -1.24
CA GLY A 411 6.35 -12.97 -0.71
C GLY A 411 6.77 -12.33 0.62
N PRO A 412 8.07 -12.28 0.91
CA PRO A 412 8.54 -11.55 2.07
C PRO A 412 8.17 -10.07 1.98
N ILE A 413 7.50 -9.56 3.01
CA ILE A 413 7.07 -8.16 3.11
C ILE A 413 7.65 -7.52 4.37
N LYS A 414 7.99 -6.24 4.27
CA LYS A 414 8.49 -5.46 5.40
C LYS A 414 7.43 -5.35 6.50
N THR A 415 7.88 -5.45 7.74
CA THR A 415 7.08 -5.16 8.93
C THR A 415 6.92 -3.65 9.09
N PHE A 416 5.70 -3.15 8.89
CA PHE A 416 5.37 -1.74 9.13
C PHE A 416 5.01 -1.50 10.59
N PRO A 417 5.18 -0.25 11.11
CA PRO A 417 4.75 0.12 12.45
C PRO A 417 3.24 -0.06 12.63
N LEU A 418 2.80 -0.47 13.83
CA LEU A 418 1.37 -0.57 14.17
C LEU A 418 0.86 0.60 15.02
N ARG A 419 1.68 1.59 15.33
CA ARG A 419 1.23 2.80 16.04
C ARG A 419 0.17 3.54 15.19
N GLY A 420 -0.98 3.81 15.80
CA GLY A 420 -2.12 4.43 15.12
C GLY A 420 -2.82 3.51 14.11
N ILE A 421 -2.67 2.21 14.21
CA ILE A 421 -3.22 1.25 13.23
C ILE A 421 -4.74 1.36 13.07
N LYS A 422 -5.49 1.71 14.11
CA LYS A 422 -6.94 1.90 14.03
C LYS A 422 -7.37 3.03 13.09
N ASP A 423 -6.47 3.98 12.82
CA ASP A 423 -6.73 5.15 11.97
C ASP A 423 -6.49 4.87 10.47
N SER A 424 -6.00 3.70 10.11
CA SER A 424 -5.58 3.38 8.73
C SER A 424 -6.21 2.11 8.14
N PRO A 425 -7.55 1.92 8.24
CA PRO A 425 -8.21 0.89 7.44
C PRO A 425 -8.24 1.32 5.95
N PRO A 426 -8.38 0.38 4.99
CA PRO A 426 -8.24 -1.06 5.13
C PRO A 426 -6.81 -1.52 5.39
N TYR A 427 -6.64 -2.81 5.73
CA TYR A 427 -5.40 -3.35 6.23
C TYR A 427 -4.69 -4.25 5.22
N LEU A 428 -3.42 -4.55 5.52
CA LEU A 428 -2.40 -5.16 4.68
C LEU A 428 -1.91 -4.20 3.57
N HIS A 429 -0.87 -4.63 2.86
CA HIS A 429 -0.20 -3.82 1.84
C HIS A 429 -1.04 -3.54 0.59
N ASP A 430 -2.16 -4.23 0.41
CA ASP A 430 -3.06 -4.10 -0.74
C ASP A 430 -4.53 -3.84 -0.34
N ASP A 431 -4.74 -3.41 0.90
CA ASP A 431 -6.04 -2.99 1.44
C ASP A 431 -7.14 -4.06 1.38
N ARG A 432 -6.74 -5.36 1.43
CA ARG A 432 -7.69 -6.46 1.28
C ARG A 432 -8.56 -6.73 2.50
N LEU A 433 -8.16 -6.30 3.69
CA LEU A 433 -8.87 -6.56 4.94
C LEU A 433 -9.50 -5.27 5.47
N LEU A 434 -10.80 -5.32 5.77
CA LEU A 434 -11.58 -4.12 6.08
C LEU A 434 -11.54 -3.73 7.56
N THR A 435 -11.30 -4.69 8.46
CA THR A 435 -11.33 -4.47 9.91
C THR A 435 -10.10 -5.07 10.60
N LEU A 436 -9.83 -4.63 11.83
CA LEU A 436 -8.82 -5.27 12.68
C LEU A 436 -9.22 -6.69 13.08
N ASP A 437 -10.52 -6.96 13.21
CA ASP A 437 -11.03 -8.30 13.48
C ASP A 437 -10.72 -9.26 12.31
N ASP A 438 -10.97 -8.84 11.06
CA ASP A 438 -10.55 -9.59 9.87
C ASP A 438 -9.04 -9.81 9.85
N THR A 439 -8.26 -8.80 10.26
CA THR A 439 -6.79 -8.88 10.30
C THR A 439 -6.33 -9.91 11.33
N VAL A 440 -6.87 -9.90 12.52
CA VAL A 440 -6.56 -10.89 13.56
C VAL A 440 -6.96 -12.29 13.11
N GLU A 441 -8.13 -12.44 12.48
CA GLU A 441 -8.58 -13.74 11.99
C GLU A 441 -7.69 -14.26 10.85
N PHE A 442 -7.28 -13.38 9.91
CA PHE A 442 -6.33 -13.74 8.86
C PHE A 442 -5.04 -14.32 9.43
N PHE A 443 -4.42 -13.66 10.40
CA PHE A 443 -3.21 -14.15 11.04
C PHE A 443 -3.46 -15.40 11.89
N ASN A 444 -4.65 -15.50 12.51
CA ASN A 444 -5.05 -16.71 13.24
C ASN A 444 -5.03 -17.96 12.35
N LEU A 445 -5.51 -17.84 11.09
CA LEU A 445 -5.47 -18.95 10.13
C LEU A 445 -4.07 -19.17 9.53
N VAL A 446 -3.41 -18.09 9.11
CA VAL A 446 -2.08 -18.19 8.44
C VAL A 446 -1.00 -18.76 9.35
N LEU A 447 -1.04 -18.39 10.63
CA LEU A 447 -0.03 -18.77 11.64
C LEU A 447 -0.50 -19.89 12.58
N GLU A 448 -1.68 -20.46 12.36
CA GLU A 448 -2.25 -21.54 13.20
C GLU A 448 -2.29 -21.19 14.70
N LEU A 449 -2.66 -19.96 15.04
CA LEU A 449 -2.58 -19.46 16.42
C LEU A 449 -3.62 -20.10 17.34
N LYS A 450 -4.71 -20.62 16.79
CA LYS A 450 -5.83 -21.26 17.51
C LYS A 450 -6.36 -20.39 18.64
N LEU A 451 -6.60 -19.12 18.31
CA LEU A 451 -7.15 -18.15 19.25
C LEU A 451 -8.65 -18.35 19.42
N SER A 452 -9.11 -18.30 20.66
CA SER A 452 -10.55 -18.25 20.97
C SER A 452 -11.16 -16.90 20.55
N ALA A 453 -12.49 -16.82 20.44
CA ALA A 453 -13.19 -15.59 20.14
C ALA A 453 -12.85 -14.47 21.13
N THR A 454 -12.73 -14.77 22.43
CA THR A 454 -12.34 -13.80 23.46
C THR A 454 -10.90 -13.32 23.25
N GLU A 455 -9.94 -14.21 23.00
CA GLU A 455 -8.55 -13.83 22.76
C GLU A 455 -8.40 -12.95 21.52
N LYS A 456 -9.13 -13.27 20.43
CA LYS A 456 -9.16 -12.40 19.23
C LYS A 456 -9.67 -11.01 19.54
N ALA A 457 -10.77 -10.93 20.26
CA ALA A 457 -11.35 -9.65 20.65
C ALA A 457 -10.46 -8.84 21.63
N ASP A 458 -9.70 -9.51 22.50
CA ASP A 458 -8.74 -8.84 23.39
C ASP A 458 -7.54 -8.30 22.59
N LEU A 459 -7.04 -9.04 21.60
CA LEU A 459 -6.02 -8.57 20.68
C LEU A 459 -6.47 -7.32 19.91
N VAL A 460 -7.68 -7.33 19.36
CA VAL A 460 -8.25 -6.17 18.67
C VAL A 460 -8.33 -4.97 19.61
N ALA A 461 -8.81 -5.17 20.85
CA ALA A 461 -8.86 -4.08 21.83
C ALA A 461 -7.47 -3.48 22.13
N PHE A 462 -6.44 -4.32 22.20
CA PHE A 462 -5.07 -3.85 22.35
C PHE A 462 -4.60 -3.07 21.11
N MET A 463 -4.81 -3.58 19.92
CA MET A 463 -4.42 -2.91 18.66
C MET A 463 -5.12 -1.55 18.51
N GLN A 464 -6.36 -1.42 18.97
CA GLN A 464 -7.10 -0.15 18.99
C GLN A 464 -6.52 0.87 19.98
N ALA A 465 -5.70 0.44 20.93
CA ALA A 465 -5.04 1.33 21.89
C ALA A 465 -3.65 1.81 21.43
N LEU A 466 -3.11 1.26 20.32
CA LEU A 466 -1.83 1.64 19.74
C LEU A 466 -1.95 2.95 18.96
#